data_428f1e8b3e72e0b7b0985cf7da5876dc
#
_entry.id   428f1e8b3e72e0b7b0985cf7da5876dc
#
_cell.length_a   1.000
_cell.length_b   1.000
_cell.length_c   1.000
_cell.angle_alpha   90.00
_cell.angle_beta   90.00
_cell.angle_gamma   90.00
#
_symmetry.space_group_name_H-M   'P 1'
#
loop_
_entity.id
_entity.type
_entity.pdbx_description
1 polymer ?
#
loop_
_entity_poly.entity_id
_entity_poly.type
_entity_poly.pdbx_seq_one_letter_code
_entity_poly.pdbx_strand_id
1 'polypeptide(L)'
;MSNPNDDLFSSDRYDAGIQIRREVMGDEFVDAALARNAGSDGETLQKHITATVWGSVWSREGLAKRDRSLLNIGMLVALRATEELRGHIKGALANGLTRTEITEAIVHASGYCGAPAALSAMKVAQEVLIAELGPLDDDDQ
;
A
#
# COMPACT_ATOMS: atom_id res chain seq x y z
N MET A 1 34.44 5.21 11.54
CA MET A 1 33.43 6.09 10.95
C MET A 1 32.43 5.23 10.23
N SER A 2 31.19 5.16 10.71
CA SER A 2 30.12 4.49 10.00
C SER A 2 29.80 5.28 8.72
N ASN A 3 29.68 4.56 7.61
CA ASN A 3 29.25 5.13 6.34
C ASN A 3 27.83 5.70 6.53
N PRO A 4 27.51 6.94 6.09
CA PRO A 4 26.15 7.47 6.13
C PRO A 4 25.11 6.56 5.45
N ASN A 5 25.57 5.66 4.57
CA ASN A 5 24.72 4.65 3.93
C ASN A 5 24.47 3.42 4.80
N ASP A 6 25.26 3.17 5.85
CA ASP A 6 25.06 2.01 6.74
C ASP A 6 23.78 2.14 7.56
N ASP A 7 23.35 3.37 7.85
CA ASP A 7 22.08 3.66 8.52
C ASP A 7 20.84 3.42 7.63
N LEU A 8 21.00 3.50 6.32
CA LEU A 8 19.88 3.24 5.38
C LEU A 8 19.50 1.77 5.31
N PHE A 9 20.39 0.88 5.72
CA PHE A 9 20.23 -0.57 5.66
C PHE A 9 20.41 -1.24 7.02
N SER A 10 20.32 -0.46 8.11
CA SER A 10 20.45 -1.03 9.45
C SER A 10 19.35 -2.07 9.70
N SER A 11 19.70 -3.13 10.44
CA SER A 11 18.75 -4.15 10.89
C SER A 11 17.56 -3.51 11.63
N ASP A 12 17.78 -2.41 12.34
CA ASP A 12 16.75 -1.68 13.08
C ASP A 12 15.68 -1.08 12.16
N ARG A 13 16.08 -0.54 11.00
CA ARG A 13 15.12 -0.02 10.01
C ARG A 13 14.33 -1.14 9.35
N TYR A 14 14.98 -2.24 9.05
CA TYR A 14 14.29 -3.42 8.52
C TYR A 14 13.28 -3.95 9.54
N ASP A 15 13.66 -4.11 10.80
CA ASP A 15 12.79 -4.64 11.86
C ASP A 15 11.59 -3.72 12.11
N ALA A 16 11.82 -2.41 12.19
CA ALA A 16 10.73 -1.44 12.27
C ALA A 16 9.84 -1.48 11.03
N GLY A 17 10.43 -1.59 9.86
CA GLY A 17 9.72 -1.63 8.58
C GLY A 17 8.87 -2.88 8.42
N ILE A 18 9.38 -4.06 8.79
CA ILE A 18 8.62 -5.30 8.68
C ILE A 18 7.40 -5.30 9.61
N GLN A 19 7.54 -4.72 10.80
CA GLN A 19 6.42 -4.56 11.72
C GLN A 19 5.32 -3.67 11.14
N ILE A 20 5.68 -2.49 10.64
CA ILE A 20 4.72 -1.55 10.05
C ILE A 20 4.08 -2.14 8.79
N ARG A 21 4.88 -2.78 7.94
CA ARG A 21 4.37 -3.44 6.73
C ARG A 21 3.32 -4.50 7.07
N ARG A 22 3.54 -5.29 8.13
CA ARG A 22 2.57 -6.29 8.62
C ARG A 22 1.30 -5.64 9.16
N GLU A 23 1.42 -4.55 9.90
CA GLU A 23 0.26 -3.82 10.42
C GLU A 23 -0.63 -3.27 9.29
N VAL A 24 -0.04 -2.77 8.22
CA VAL A 24 -0.76 -2.16 7.10
C VAL A 24 -1.24 -3.19 6.09
N MET A 25 -0.37 -4.09 5.65
CA MET A 25 -0.65 -5.04 4.56
C MET A 25 -1.19 -6.38 5.03
N GLY A 26 -1.02 -6.70 6.30
CA GLY A 26 -1.39 -7.98 6.90
C GLY A 26 -0.28 -9.03 6.81
N ASP A 27 -0.25 -9.93 7.79
CA ASP A 27 0.78 -10.96 7.92
C ASP A 27 0.80 -11.92 6.73
N GLU A 28 -0.37 -12.36 6.27
CA GLU A 28 -0.49 -13.29 5.14
C GLU A 28 0.11 -12.71 3.85
N PHE A 29 -0.20 -11.46 3.56
CA PHE A 29 0.35 -10.76 2.39
C PHE A 29 1.88 -10.66 2.48
N VAL A 30 2.39 -10.24 3.62
CA VAL A 30 3.84 -10.07 3.83
C VAL A 30 4.56 -11.40 3.79
N ASP A 31 4.05 -12.43 4.43
CA ASP A 31 4.64 -13.77 4.42
C ASP A 31 4.68 -14.34 3.00
N ALA A 32 3.63 -14.16 2.21
CA ALA A 32 3.59 -14.59 0.82
C ALA A 32 4.62 -13.84 -0.05
N ALA A 33 4.78 -12.53 0.16
CA ALA A 33 5.76 -11.73 -0.56
C ALA A 33 7.20 -12.14 -0.22
N LEU A 34 7.49 -12.36 1.05
CA LEU A 34 8.80 -12.83 1.50
C LEU A 34 9.11 -14.23 0.97
N ALA A 35 8.15 -15.14 1.01
CA ALA A 35 8.33 -16.50 0.52
C ALA A 35 8.58 -16.56 -0.99
N ARG A 36 7.86 -15.76 -1.80
CA ARG A 36 8.06 -15.69 -3.25
C ARG A 36 9.45 -15.21 -3.64
N ASN A 37 10.05 -14.37 -2.83
CA ASN A 37 11.32 -13.73 -3.14
C ASN A 37 12.52 -14.36 -2.44
N ALA A 38 12.31 -15.25 -1.49
CA ALA A 38 13.37 -15.93 -0.76
C ALA A 38 14.31 -16.71 -1.70
N GLY A 39 15.60 -16.44 -1.61
CA GLY A 39 16.62 -17.07 -2.45
C GLY A 39 16.61 -16.64 -3.92
N SER A 40 15.86 -15.62 -4.28
CA SER A 40 15.79 -15.05 -5.63
C SER A 40 16.43 -13.66 -5.69
N ASP A 41 16.61 -13.15 -6.91
CA ASP A 41 17.09 -11.77 -7.12
C ASP A 41 16.18 -10.73 -6.47
N GLY A 42 14.90 -11.02 -6.32
CA GLY A 42 13.91 -10.14 -5.68
C GLY A 42 14.07 -10.00 -4.17
N GLU A 43 14.79 -10.89 -3.51
CA GLU A 43 14.99 -10.83 -2.06
C GLU A 43 15.67 -9.53 -1.62
N THR A 44 16.71 -9.12 -2.34
CA THR A 44 17.43 -7.87 -2.05
C THR A 44 16.51 -6.65 -2.17
N LEU A 45 15.68 -6.60 -3.21
CA LEU A 45 14.72 -5.52 -3.41
C LEU A 45 13.65 -5.51 -2.30
N GLN A 46 13.13 -6.67 -1.89
CA GLN A 46 12.19 -6.78 -0.79
C GLN A 46 12.78 -6.26 0.53
N LYS A 47 14.01 -6.62 0.85
CA LYS A 47 14.71 -6.11 2.03
C LYS A 47 14.92 -4.60 1.97
N HIS A 48 15.36 -4.10 0.82
CA HIS A 48 15.56 -2.67 0.60
C HIS A 48 14.26 -1.87 0.78
N ILE A 49 13.17 -2.29 0.13
CA ILE A 49 11.87 -1.62 0.24
C ILE A 49 11.34 -1.68 1.68
N THR A 50 11.48 -2.81 2.34
CA THR A 50 11.04 -2.96 3.74
C THR A 50 11.78 -1.98 4.65
N ALA A 51 13.09 -1.85 4.50
CA ALA A 51 13.89 -0.93 5.30
C ALA A 51 13.65 0.56 4.95
N THR A 52 13.59 0.90 3.67
CA THR A 52 13.52 2.30 3.21
C THR A 52 12.11 2.84 3.14
N VAL A 53 11.18 2.14 2.52
CA VAL A 53 9.80 2.62 2.39
C VAL A 53 9.06 2.41 3.70
N TRP A 54 9.00 1.19 4.20
CA TRP A 54 8.26 0.88 5.42
C TRP A 54 8.99 1.36 6.68
N GLY A 55 10.29 1.18 6.75
CA GLY A 55 11.09 1.54 7.92
C GLY A 55 11.44 3.03 8.01
N SER A 56 11.53 3.76 6.89
CA SER A 56 11.96 5.16 6.90
C SER A 56 10.89 6.15 6.47
N VAL A 57 9.90 5.74 5.69
CA VAL A 57 8.81 6.63 5.24
C VAL A 57 7.55 6.41 6.08
N TRP A 58 7.03 5.19 6.11
CA TRP A 58 5.80 4.88 6.86
C TRP A 58 5.92 5.06 8.37
N SER A 59 7.13 4.99 8.91
CA SER A 59 7.41 5.21 10.33
C SER A 59 7.36 6.68 10.76
N ARG A 60 7.33 7.62 9.81
CA ARG A 60 7.36 9.05 10.11
C ARG A 60 6.03 9.52 10.71
N GLU A 61 6.12 10.31 11.79
CA GLU A 61 4.94 10.78 12.54
C GLU A 61 4.22 11.97 11.88
N GLY A 62 4.86 12.63 10.91
CA GLY A 62 4.34 13.87 10.31
C GLY A 62 3.09 13.67 9.43
N LEU A 63 2.73 12.43 9.09
CA LEU A 63 1.54 12.10 8.32
C LEU A 63 0.96 10.79 8.86
N ALA A 64 -0.33 10.79 9.19
CA ALA A 64 -1.01 9.61 9.69
C ALA A 64 -1.03 8.48 8.65
N LYS A 65 -1.01 7.23 9.10
CA LYS A 65 -1.06 6.05 8.22
C LYS A 65 -2.29 6.06 7.30
N ARG A 66 -3.43 6.51 7.82
CA ARG A 66 -4.66 6.70 7.06
C ARG A 66 -4.44 7.61 5.85
N ASP A 67 -3.82 8.76 6.06
CA ASP A 67 -3.55 9.74 5.00
C ASP A 67 -2.48 9.25 4.02
N ARG A 68 -1.50 8.47 4.49
CA ARG A 68 -0.53 7.80 3.63
C ARG A 68 -1.21 6.82 2.68
N SER A 69 -2.16 6.04 3.17
CA SER A 69 -2.95 5.13 2.33
C SER A 69 -3.77 5.89 1.29
N LEU A 70 -4.39 6.99 1.66
CA LEU A 70 -5.15 7.84 0.74
C LEU A 70 -4.26 8.40 -0.38
N LEU A 71 -3.10 8.92 0.00
CA LEU A 71 -2.09 9.44 -0.94
C LEU A 71 -1.60 8.34 -1.89
N ASN A 72 -1.34 7.14 -1.37
CA ASN A 72 -0.91 5.99 -2.17
C ASN A 72 -1.93 5.59 -3.22
N ILE A 73 -3.22 5.59 -2.89
CA ILE A 73 -4.27 5.27 -3.85
C ILE A 73 -4.16 6.18 -5.07
N GLY A 74 -4.05 7.48 -4.87
CA GLY A 74 -3.91 8.44 -5.97
C GLY A 74 -2.65 8.21 -6.80
N MET A 75 -1.51 7.99 -6.16
CA MET A 75 -0.25 7.73 -6.86
C MET A 75 -0.27 6.42 -7.65
N LEU A 76 -0.83 5.35 -7.08
CA LEU A 76 -0.91 4.05 -7.75
C LEU A 76 -1.90 4.05 -8.92
N VAL A 77 -2.97 4.83 -8.85
CA VAL A 77 -3.84 5.10 -10.00
C VAL A 77 -3.05 5.76 -11.12
N ALA A 78 -2.32 6.82 -10.80
CA ALA A 78 -1.51 7.57 -11.78
C ALA A 78 -0.44 6.70 -12.44
N LEU A 79 0.24 5.88 -11.66
CA LEU A 79 1.26 4.94 -12.12
C LEU A 79 0.70 3.72 -12.85
N ARG A 80 -0.61 3.51 -12.82
CA ARG A 80 -1.30 2.30 -13.32
C ARG A 80 -0.76 1.00 -12.69
N ALA A 81 -0.33 1.09 -11.44
CA ALA A 81 0.22 -0.03 -10.67
C ALA A 81 -0.94 -0.81 -10.00
N THR A 82 -1.72 -1.52 -10.79
CA THR A 82 -2.97 -2.15 -10.34
C THR A 82 -2.75 -3.28 -9.33
N GLU A 83 -1.67 -4.05 -9.45
CA GLU A 83 -1.38 -5.12 -8.49
C GLU A 83 -0.97 -4.55 -7.12
N GLU A 84 -0.14 -3.54 -7.09
CA GLU A 84 0.21 -2.82 -5.86
C GLU A 84 -1.01 -2.13 -5.25
N LEU A 85 -1.87 -1.55 -6.09
CA LEU A 85 -3.12 -0.94 -5.67
C LEU A 85 -4.03 -1.95 -4.95
N ARG A 86 -4.10 -3.17 -5.43
CA ARG A 86 -4.87 -4.26 -4.80
C ARG A 86 -4.52 -4.42 -3.32
N GLY A 87 -3.25 -4.55 -3.01
CA GLY A 87 -2.76 -4.65 -1.63
C GLY A 87 -3.01 -3.39 -0.82
N HIS A 88 -2.83 -2.21 -1.43
CA HIS A 88 -3.01 -0.93 -0.75
C HIS A 88 -4.48 -0.54 -0.52
N ILE A 89 -5.43 -1.04 -1.29
CA ILE A 89 -6.87 -0.91 -0.97
C ILE A 89 -7.17 -1.65 0.34
N LYS A 90 -6.69 -2.89 0.48
CA LYS A 90 -6.84 -3.64 1.72
C LYS A 90 -6.15 -2.93 2.89
N GLY A 91 -4.93 -2.45 2.69
CA GLY A 91 -4.19 -1.66 3.68
C GLY A 91 -4.89 -0.36 4.06
N ALA A 92 -5.54 0.30 3.11
CA ALA A 92 -6.33 1.51 3.35
C ALA A 92 -7.51 1.25 4.28
N LEU A 93 -8.23 0.14 4.08
CA LEU A 93 -9.30 -0.29 4.98
C LEU A 93 -8.76 -0.57 6.39
N ALA A 94 -7.62 -1.25 6.50
CA ALA A 94 -6.95 -1.52 7.79
C ALA A 94 -6.54 -0.22 8.50
N ASN A 95 -6.15 0.81 7.76
CA ASN A 95 -5.78 2.13 8.29
C ASN A 95 -6.98 3.05 8.54
N GLY A 96 -8.20 2.59 8.33
CA GLY A 96 -9.42 3.31 8.69
C GLY A 96 -10.10 4.10 7.59
N LEU A 97 -9.68 3.96 6.31
CA LEU A 97 -10.44 4.51 5.20
C LEU A 97 -11.73 3.73 5.00
N THR A 98 -12.79 4.44 4.64
CA THR A 98 -14.09 3.86 4.31
C THR A 98 -14.17 3.49 2.83
N ARG A 99 -15.12 2.62 2.49
CA ARG A 99 -15.48 2.32 1.09
C ARG A 99 -15.71 3.58 0.27
N THR A 100 -16.47 4.53 0.82
CA THR A 100 -16.77 5.80 0.15
C THR A 100 -15.51 6.62 -0.08
N GLU A 101 -14.65 6.76 0.91
CA GLU A 101 -13.40 7.51 0.78
C GLU A 101 -12.46 6.92 -0.28
N ILE A 102 -12.36 5.58 -0.35
CA ILE A 102 -11.57 4.89 -1.37
C ILE A 102 -12.16 5.14 -2.76
N THR A 103 -13.47 5.00 -2.91
CA THR A 103 -14.18 5.27 -4.16
C THR A 103 -13.98 6.72 -4.60
N GLU A 104 -14.15 7.68 -3.70
CA GLU A 104 -13.97 9.10 -3.99
C GLU A 104 -12.52 9.45 -4.35
N ALA A 105 -11.53 8.80 -3.76
CA ALA A 105 -10.13 8.97 -4.13
C ALA A 105 -9.88 8.60 -5.61
N ILE A 106 -10.47 7.50 -6.08
CA ILE A 106 -10.36 7.07 -7.48
C ILE A 106 -11.14 8.00 -8.41
N VAL A 107 -12.34 8.43 -8.01
CA VAL A 107 -13.13 9.42 -8.74
C VAL A 107 -12.33 10.72 -8.89
N HIS A 108 -11.73 11.20 -7.80
CA HIS A 108 -10.89 12.40 -7.83
C HIS A 108 -9.70 12.21 -8.79
N ALA A 109 -9.02 11.07 -8.73
CA ALA A 109 -7.89 10.76 -9.61
C ALA A 109 -8.27 10.79 -11.09
N SER A 110 -9.52 10.46 -11.45
CA SER A 110 -9.98 10.49 -12.85
C SER A 110 -9.85 11.90 -13.47
N GLY A 111 -9.99 12.94 -12.67
CA GLY A 111 -9.86 14.33 -13.11
C GLY A 111 -8.43 14.77 -13.42
N TYR A 112 -7.43 14.04 -12.91
CA TYR A 112 -6.01 14.38 -13.04
C TYR A 112 -5.20 13.35 -13.83
N CYS A 113 -5.63 12.07 -13.80
CA CYS A 113 -4.94 10.96 -14.43
C CYS A 113 -5.66 10.41 -15.65
N GLY A 114 -6.89 10.83 -15.90
CA GLY A 114 -7.73 10.38 -17.01
C GLY A 114 -8.59 9.17 -16.68
N ALA A 115 -9.67 9.03 -17.44
CA ALA A 115 -10.65 7.96 -17.27
C ALA A 115 -10.07 6.54 -17.39
N PRO A 116 -9.19 6.24 -18.35
CA PRO A 116 -8.66 4.88 -18.48
C PRO A 116 -7.91 4.40 -17.24
N ALA A 117 -7.09 5.25 -16.62
CA ALA A 117 -6.38 4.92 -15.39
C ALA A 117 -7.35 4.68 -14.22
N ALA A 118 -8.34 5.55 -14.07
CA ALA A 118 -9.35 5.42 -13.01
C ALA A 118 -10.25 4.19 -13.20
N LEU A 119 -10.64 3.86 -14.42
CA LEU A 119 -11.45 2.65 -14.71
C LEU A 119 -10.68 1.38 -14.35
N SER A 120 -9.40 1.28 -14.72
CA SER A 120 -8.56 0.14 -14.37
C SER A 120 -8.39 0.02 -12.85
N ALA A 121 -8.20 1.13 -12.17
CA ALA A 121 -8.08 1.19 -10.72
C ALA A 121 -9.39 0.78 -10.02
N MET A 122 -10.52 1.28 -10.50
CA MET A 122 -11.84 0.96 -9.91
C MET A 122 -12.16 -0.53 -10.04
N LYS A 123 -11.80 -1.16 -11.15
CA LYS A 123 -11.99 -2.60 -11.33
C LYS A 123 -11.29 -3.40 -10.22
N VAL A 124 -10.05 -3.07 -9.93
CA VAL A 124 -9.28 -3.71 -8.87
C VAL A 124 -9.84 -3.37 -7.48
N ALA A 125 -10.18 -2.11 -7.26
CA ALA A 125 -10.75 -1.66 -5.99
C ALA A 125 -12.07 -2.35 -5.66
N GLN A 126 -12.96 -2.50 -6.64
CA GLN A 126 -14.23 -3.21 -6.45
C GLN A 126 -14.03 -4.67 -6.02
N GLU A 127 -13.09 -5.37 -6.64
CA GLU A 127 -12.78 -6.76 -6.27
C GLU A 127 -12.36 -6.86 -4.80
N VAL A 128 -11.51 -5.98 -4.32
CA VAL A 128 -11.04 -5.96 -2.94
C VAL A 128 -12.15 -5.53 -1.99
N LEU A 129 -12.89 -4.47 -2.32
CA LEU A 129 -13.98 -3.96 -1.47
C LEU A 129 -15.08 -5.00 -1.28
N ILE A 130 -15.45 -5.72 -2.33
CA ILE A 130 -16.42 -6.81 -2.26
C ILE A 130 -15.89 -7.96 -1.40
N ALA A 131 -14.61 -8.34 -1.57
CA ALA A 131 -14.00 -9.41 -0.80
C ALA A 131 -13.92 -9.10 0.69
N GLU A 132 -13.61 -7.84 1.04
CA GLU A 132 -13.42 -7.44 2.44
C GLU A 132 -14.71 -6.99 3.12
N LEU A 133 -15.63 -6.33 2.41
CA LEU A 133 -16.81 -5.67 2.97
C LEU A 133 -18.14 -6.24 2.46
N GLY A 134 -18.10 -7.13 1.48
CA GLY A 134 -19.29 -7.60 0.78
C GLY A 134 -19.75 -6.66 -0.34
N PRO A 135 -20.80 -7.02 -1.09
CA PRO A 135 -21.35 -6.19 -2.15
C PRO A 135 -21.87 -4.85 -1.60
N LEU A 136 -21.98 -3.86 -2.49
CA LEU A 136 -22.54 -2.57 -2.13
C LEU A 136 -24.05 -2.74 -1.81
N ASP A 137 -24.45 -2.33 -0.63
CA ASP A 137 -25.84 -2.35 -0.20
C ASP A 137 -26.58 -1.07 -0.66
N ASP A 138 -27.91 -1.17 -0.80
CA ASP A 138 -28.74 -0.03 -1.24
C ASP A 138 -28.69 1.16 -0.28
N ASP A 139 -28.32 0.93 0.98
CA ASP A 139 -28.13 1.97 2.00
C ASP A 139 -26.79 2.72 1.89
N ASP A 140 -25.87 2.25 1.04
CA ASP A 140 -24.54 2.84 0.81
C ASP A 140 -24.50 3.80 -0.40
N GLN A 141 -25.65 4.08 -1.06
CA GLN A 141 -25.74 4.95 -2.25
C GLN A 141 -26.05 6.39 -1.92
#